data_4d3a830ea452f3b7e959aec71cfe7fb7
#
_entry.id   4d3a830ea452f3b7e959aec71cfe7fb7
#
_cell.length_a   1.000
_cell.length_b   1.000
_cell.length_c   1.000
_cell.angle_alpha   90.00
_cell.angle_beta   90.00
_cell.angle_gamma   90.00
#
_symmetry.space_group_name_H-M   'P 1'
#
loop_
_entity.id
_entity.type
_entity.pdbx_description
1 polymer ?
#
loop_
_entity_poly.entity_id
_entity_poly.type
_entity_poly.pdbx_seq_one_letter_code
_entity_poly.pdbx_strand_id
1 'polypeptide(L)'
;MNRSIKKVAIIGSGIMGSGIACHFANIGVQVRLFDIVPRELTEAETAKGLTLESKLVRNRLVNDSLQKTLKSNPSPIYNQSFASRISTGNTEDDLHLIADCDWIIEVVVERLDIKQKVFEQIEKYRKPGTLITSNTSGIPIRFMNEGRSEDFRQHFAVTHFFNPPRYLKLFEVVPGPDCKTEVV
;
A
#
# COMPACT_ATOMS: atom_id res chain seq x y z
N MET A 1 -23.96 0.12 -6.85
CA MET A 1 -23.19 0.95 -7.84
C MET A 1 -21.95 0.15 -8.23
N ASN A 2 -21.65 0.00 -9.52
CA ASN A 2 -20.38 -0.60 -9.92
C ASN A 2 -19.25 0.39 -9.64
N ARG A 3 -18.41 0.15 -8.63
CA ARG A 3 -17.17 0.92 -8.42
C ARG A 3 -16.19 0.63 -9.56
N SER A 4 -15.63 1.65 -10.14
CA SER A 4 -14.51 1.53 -11.08
C SER A 4 -13.22 1.85 -10.34
N ILE A 5 -12.35 0.88 -10.19
CA ILE A 5 -11.03 1.06 -9.56
C ILE A 5 -10.01 1.32 -10.68
N LYS A 6 -9.50 2.53 -10.76
CA LYS A 6 -8.50 2.96 -11.75
C LYS A 6 -7.15 3.26 -11.12
N LYS A 7 -7.14 3.65 -9.83
CA LYS A 7 -5.95 4.01 -9.10
C LYS A 7 -5.97 3.45 -7.68
N VAL A 8 -4.91 2.76 -7.30
CA VAL A 8 -4.73 2.13 -5.98
C VAL A 8 -3.51 2.72 -5.29
N ALA A 9 -3.64 3.02 -4.00
CA ALA A 9 -2.50 3.31 -3.13
C ALA A 9 -2.17 2.07 -2.30
N ILE A 10 -0.89 1.75 -2.19
CA ILE A 10 -0.38 0.65 -1.36
C ILE A 10 0.60 1.24 -0.36
N ILE A 11 0.36 1.03 0.93
CA ILE A 11 1.17 1.54 2.03
C ILE A 11 1.95 0.40 2.65
N GLY A 12 3.26 0.41 2.47
CA GLY A 12 4.18 -0.66 2.79
C GLY A 12 4.67 -1.35 1.51
N SER A 13 5.97 -1.25 1.22
CA SER A 13 6.60 -1.79 0.00
C SER A 13 7.33 -3.11 0.22
N GLY A 14 7.07 -3.79 1.33
CA GLY A 14 7.63 -5.12 1.57
C GLY A 14 7.27 -6.14 0.47
N ILE A 15 7.60 -7.41 0.67
CA ILE A 15 7.37 -8.49 -0.31
C ILE A 15 5.92 -8.49 -0.80
N MET A 16 4.96 -8.41 0.12
CA MET A 16 3.54 -8.39 -0.25
C MET A 16 3.15 -7.10 -0.95
N GLY A 17 3.49 -5.93 -0.41
CA GLY A 17 3.09 -4.65 -0.99
C GLY A 17 3.63 -4.42 -2.39
N SER A 18 4.91 -4.71 -2.64
CA SER A 18 5.49 -4.62 -3.99
C SER A 18 4.92 -5.68 -4.93
N GLY A 19 4.62 -6.89 -4.42
CA GLY A 19 3.97 -7.94 -5.21
C GLY A 19 2.53 -7.57 -5.61
N ILE A 20 1.75 -7.01 -4.69
CA ILE A 20 0.39 -6.50 -4.94
C ILE A 20 0.44 -5.33 -5.93
N ALA A 21 1.43 -4.43 -5.81
CA ALA A 21 1.64 -3.34 -6.76
C ALA A 21 1.84 -3.85 -8.19
N CYS A 22 2.69 -4.87 -8.37
CA CYS A 22 2.90 -5.52 -9.67
C CYS A 22 1.61 -6.20 -10.18
N HIS A 23 0.83 -6.83 -9.29
CA HIS A 23 -0.42 -7.48 -9.67
C HIS A 23 -1.44 -6.46 -10.22
N PHE A 24 -1.64 -5.33 -9.56
CA PHE A 24 -2.50 -4.26 -10.06
C PHE A 24 -1.97 -3.64 -11.36
N ALA A 25 -0.68 -3.43 -11.48
CA ALA A 25 -0.07 -2.94 -12.72
C ALA A 25 -0.31 -3.89 -13.90
N ASN A 26 -0.28 -5.21 -13.67
CA ASN A 26 -0.57 -6.23 -14.68
C ASN A 26 -1.98 -6.10 -15.28
N ILE A 27 -2.96 -5.73 -14.47
CA ILE A 27 -4.37 -5.59 -14.89
C ILE A 27 -4.75 -4.18 -15.33
N GLY A 28 -3.76 -3.29 -15.50
CA GLY A 28 -3.96 -1.96 -16.07
C GLY A 28 -4.27 -0.85 -15.07
N VAL A 29 -4.25 -1.13 -13.77
CA VAL A 29 -4.50 -0.16 -12.70
C VAL A 29 -3.25 0.67 -12.43
N GLN A 30 -3.42 1.99 -12.24
CA GLN A 30 -2.35 2.87 -11.76
C GLN A 30 -2.10 2.63 -10.27
N VAL A 31 -0.84 2.58 -9.88
CA VAL A 31 -0.44 2.26 -8.49
C VAL A 31 0.43 3.37 -7.92
N ARG A 32 0.13 3.78 -6.70
CA ARG A 32 1.01 4.57 -5.84
C ARG A 32 1.53 3.67 -4.72
N LEU A 33 2.82 3.39 -4.74
CA LEU A 33 3.46 2.56 -3.73
C LEU A 33 4.24 3.43 -2.75
N PHE A 34 3.93 3.32 -1.46
CA PHE A 34 4.56 4.12 -0.41
C PHE A 34 5.29 3.25 0.60
N ASP A 35 6.35 3.81 1.18
CA ASP A 35 7.00 3.26 2.36
C ASP A 35 7.46 4.39 3.30
N ILE A 36 7.99 4.02 4.45
CA ILE A 36 8.57 4.96 5.40
C ILE A 36 9.87 5.57 4.85
N VAL A 37 10.24 6.72 5.41
CA VAL A 37 11.54 7.36 5.15
C VAL A 37 12.64 6.65 5.94
N PRO A 38 13.79 6.31 5.35
CA PRO A 38 14.93 5.80 6.11
C PRO A 38 15.45 6.83 7.12
N ARG A 39 15.93 6.35 8.25
CA ARG A 39 16.42 7.20 9.34
C ARG A 39 17.93 7.39 9.35
N GLU A 40 18.65 6.64 8.50
CA GLU A 40 20.11 6.63 8.43
C GLU A 40 20.56 6.59 6.97
N LEU A 41 21.72 7.20 6.72
CA LEU A 41 22.39 7.11 5.42
C LEU A 41 23.16 5.79 5.33
N THR A 42 23.25 5.25 4.14
CA THR A 42 24.24 4.20 3.83
C THR A 42 25.61 4.82 3.59
N GLU A 43 26.68 4.02 3.72
CA GLU A 43 28.04 4.46 3.40
C GLU A 43 28.14 5.01 1.96
N ALA A 44 27.49 4.35 1.00
CA ALA A 44 27.46 4.77 -0.39
C ALA A 44 26.75 6.13 -0.61
N GLU A 45 25.72 6.43 0.17
CA GLU A 45 25.02 7.72 0.13
C GLU A 45 25.89 8.81 0.75
N THR A 46 26.52 8.53 1.88
CA THR A 46 27.47 9.45 2.53
C THR A 46 28.63 9.78 1.60
N ALA A 47 29.22 8.77 0.93
CA ALA A 47 30.30 8.98 -0.02
C ALA A 47 29.91 9.83 -1.25
N LYS A 48 28.62 9.86 -1.60
CA LYS A 48 28.05 10.71 -2.66
C LYS A 48 27.62 12.09 -2.17
N GLY A 49 27.83 12.42 -0.91
CA GLY A 49 27.42 13.69 -0.31
C GLY A 49 25.90 13.87 -0.19
N LEU A 50 25.13 12.77 -0.20
CA LEU A 50 23.70 12.82 0.01
C LEU A 50 23.37 13.05 1.48
N THR A 51 22.17 13.59 1.74
CA THR A 51 21.64 13.86 3.07
C THR A 51 20.30 13.14 3.27
N LEU A 52 19.81 13.07 4.51
CA LEU A 52 18.48 12.53 4.81
C LEU A 52 17.34 13.30 4.14
N GLU A 53 17.58 14.54 3.72
CA GLU A 53 16.62 15.37 2.96
C GLU A 53 16.65 15.12 1.45
N SER A 54 17.67 14.40 0.97
CA SER A 54 17.77 14.06 -0.45
C SER A 54 16.63 13.14 -0.87
N LYS A 55 15.87 13.50 -1.90
CA LYS A 55 14.70 12.71 -2.39
C LYS A 55 15.07 11.26 -2.72
N LEU A 56 16.28 11.02 -3.24
CA LEU A 56 16.79 9.67 -3.49
C LEU A 56 16.88 8.84 -2.21
N VAL A 57 17.37 9.44 -1.11
CA VAL A 57 17.46 8.80 0.19
C VAL A 57 16.07 8.58 0.76
N ARG A 58 15.24 9.62 0.78
CA ARG A 58 13.89 9.55 1.36
C ARG A 58 13.02 8.47 0.71
N ASN A 59 13.21 8.19 -0.57
CA ASN A 59 12.47 7.17 -1.32
C ASN A 59 13.28 5.87 -1.53
N ARG A 60 14.43 5.70 -0.87
CA ARG A 60 15.28 4.52 -1.05
C ARG A 60 14.54 3.22 -0.76
N LEU A 61 13.87 3.13 0.39
CA LEU A 61 13.22 1.88 0.83
C LEU A 61 12.18 1.40 -0.18
N VAL A 62 11.31 2.30 -0.63
CA VAL A 62 10.27 1.94 -1.61
C VAL A 62 10.87 1.59 -2.97
N ASN A 63 11.89 2.33 -3.42
CA ASN A 63 12.52 2.10 -4.71
C ASN A 63 13.31 0.79 -4.74
N ASP A 64 14.10 0.49 -3.71
CA ASP A 64 14.89 -0.73 -3.60
C ASP A 64 13.97 -1.96 -3.52
N SER A 65 12.91 -1.89 -2.73
CA SER A 65 11.90 -2.95 -2.61
C SER A 65 11.22 -3.24 -3.95
N LEU A 66 10.77 -2.20 -4.65
CA LEU A 66 10.16 -2.36 -5.96
C LEU A 66 11.15 -2.95 -6.97
N GLN A 67 12.37 -2.42 -7.04
CA GLN A 67 13.41 -2.90 -7.96
C GLN A 67 13.78 -4.36 -7.69
N LYS A 68 13.91 -4.74 -6.42
CA LYS A 68 14.16 -6.13 -6.01
C LYS A 68 13.01 -7.04 -6.46
N THR A 69 11.77 -6.60 -6.28
CA THR A 69 10.57 -7.35 -6.67
C THR A 69 10.48 -7.51 -8.19
N LEU A 70 10.71 -6.46 -8.96
CA LEU A 70 10.69 -6.52 -10.43
C LEU A 70 11.75 -7.47 -11.03
N LYS A 71 12.86 -7.67 -10.32
CA LYS A 71 13.97 -8.58 -10.71
C LYS A 71 13.81 -9.99 -10.14
N SER A 72 12.79 -10.26 -9.35
CA SER A 72 12.60 -11.58 -8.74
C SER A 72 12.24 -12.66 -9.76
N ASN A 73 12.55 -13.91 -9.41
CA ASN A 73 12.18 -15.09 -10.19
C ASN A 73 11.36 -16.03 -9.28
N PRO A 74 10.13 -16.40 -9.66
CA PRO A 74 9.43 -15.98 -10.87
C PRO A 74 9.05 -14.49 -10.88
N SER A 75 8.99 -13.89 -12.09
CA SER A 75 8.68 -12.46 -12.23
C SER A 75 7.24 -12.15 -11.77
N PRO A 76 7.00 -11.12 -10.93
CA PRO A 76 5.66 -10.72 -10.51
C PRO A 76 4.93 -9.89 -11.57
N ILE A 77 5.63 -9.44 -12.63
CA ILE A 77 5.06 -8.59 -13.66
C ILE A 77 5.04 -9.33 -15.02
N TYR A 78 3.96 -9.17 -15.79
CA TYR A 78 3.81 -9.86 -17.09
C TYR A 78 4.69 -9.25 -18.17
N ASN A 79 4.78 -7.92 -18.18
CA ASN A 79 5.60 -7.17 -19.12
C ASN A 79 6.29 -6.04 -18.36
N GLN A 80 7.61 -5.87 -18.57
CA GLN A 80 8.40 -4.85 -17.89
C GLN A 80 7.86 -3.42 -18.13
N SER A 81 7.25 -3.16 -19.27
CA SER A 81 6.62 -1.85 -19.54
C SER A 81 5.48 -1.51 -18.58
N PHE A 82 4.84 -2.51 -17.99
CA PHE A 82 3.75 -2.27 -17.02
C PHE A 82 4.26 -1.67 -15.70
N ALA A 83 5.55 -1.79 -15.40
CA ALA A 83 6.16 -1.12 -14.25
C ALA A 83 5.99 0.41 -14.29
N SER A 84 5.82 1.02 -15.46
CA SER A 84 5.52 2.45 -15.61
C SER A 84 4.19 2.88 -14.98
N ARG A 85 3.29 1.94 -14.68
CA ARG A 85 2.03 2.18 -13.96
C ARG A 85 2.22 2.32 -12.46
N ILE A 86 3.42 2.02 -11.93
CA ILE A 86 3.74 2.09 -10.50
C ILE A 86 4.58 3.33 -10.26
N SER A 87 4.03 4.29 -9.52
CA SER A 87 4.77 5.43 -8.97
C SER A 87 5.13 5.17 -7.52
N THR A 88 6.31 5.60 -7.11
CA THR A 88 6.81 5.43 -5.74
C THR A 88 6.82 6.77 -5.00
N GLY A 89 6.65 6.72 -3.69
CA GLY A 89 6.73 7.86 -2.79
C GLY A 89 6.97 7.42 -1.35
N ASN A 90 7.04 8.36 -0.44
CA ASN A 90 7.15 8.05 0.98
C ASN A 90 5.97 8.60 1.79
N THR A 91 5.78 8.05 2.98
CA THR A 91 4.63 8.37 3.84
C THR A 91 4.72 9.74 4.51
N GLU A 92 5.89 10.40 4.49
CA GLU A 92 6.06 11.74 5.08
C GLU A 92 5.77 12.85 4.06
N ASP A 93 6.33 12.72 2.84
CA ASP A 93 6.25 13.76 1.81
C ASP A 93 5.03 13.61 0.90
N ASP A 94 4.69 12.37 0.54
CA ASP A 94 3.82 12.07 -0.60
C ASP A 94 2.46 11.46 -0.19
N LEU A 95 2.22 11.16 1.09
CA LEU A 95 1.00 10.46 1.51
C LEU A 95 -0.29 11.21 1.16
N HIS A 96 -0.25 12.55 1.10
CA HIS A 96 -1.38 13.35 0.66
C HIS A 96 -1.92 12.99 -0.74
N LEU A 97 -1.08 12.36 -1.57
CA LEU A 97 -1.44 11.91 -2.91
C LEU A 97 -2.44 10.73 -2.92
N ILE A 98 -2.72 10.09 -1.76
CA ILE A 98 -3.77 9.07 -1.68
C ILE A 98 -5.17 9.65 -1.91
N ALA A 99 -5.31 10.96 -1.81
CA ALA A 99 -6.58 11.66 -2.03
C ALA A 99 -7.19 11.44 -3.42
N ASP A 100 -6.37 11.06 -4.43
CA ASP A 100 -6.85 10.79 -5.79
C ASP A 100 -6.99 9.28 -6.09
N CYS A 101 -6.83 8.42 -5.08
CA CYS A 101 -6.95 6.97 -5.22
C CYS A 101 -8.38 6.49 -4.92
N ASP A 102 -8.79 5.45 -5.63
CA ASP A 102 -10.10 4.80 -5.47
C ASP A 102 -10.08 3.77 -4.34
N TRP A 103 -8.92 3.18 -4.10
CA TRP A 103 -8.69 2.14 -3.10
C TRP A 103 -7.31 2.30 -2.44
N ILE A 104 -7.26 2.18 -1.12
CA ILE A 104 -6.04 2.26 -0.32
C ILE A 104 -5.86 0.93 0.40
N ILE A 105 -4.71 0.27 0.20
CA ILE A 105 -4.37 -1.03 0.78
C ILE A 105 -3.22 -0.84 1.76
N GLU A 106 -3.44 -1.14 3.01
CA GLU A 106 -2.41 -1.15 4.04
C GLU A 106 -1.72 -2.53 4.05
N VAL A 107 -0.40 -2.53 3.93
CA VAL A 107 0.46 -3.73 3.86
C VAL A 107 1.72 -3.54 4.72
N VAL A 108 1.60 -2.86 5.85
CA VAL A 108 2.72 -2.65 6.79
C VAL A 108 2.91 -3.86 7.71
N VAL A 109 3.93 -3.81 8.57
CA VAL A 109 4.22 -4.88 9.53
C VAL A 109 3.00 -5.23 10.39
N GLU A 110 2.92 -6.51 10.82
CA GLU A 110 1.76 -7.06 11.56
C GLU A 110 1.80 -6.62 13.04
N ARG A 111 1.67 -5.31 13.26
CA ARG A 111 1.62 -4.67 14.57
C ARG A 111 0.47 -3.67 14.62
N LEU A 112 -0.44 -3.86 15.58
CA LEU A 112 -1.65 -3.06 15.72
C LEU A 112 -1.34 -1.56 15.92
N ASP A 113 -0.39 -1.23 16.77
CA ASP A 113 0.02 0.15 17.06
C ASP A 113 0.53 0.91 15.81
N ILE A 114 1.23 0.19 14.92
CA ILE A 114 1.71 0.75 13.66
C ILE A 114 0.55 0.92 12.66
N LYS A 115 -0.30 -0.09 12.54
CA LYS A 115 -1.48 -0.03 11.65
C LYS A 115 -2.43 1.09 12.04
N GLN A 116 -2.70 1.27 13.34
CA GLN A 116 -3.55 2.36 13.83
C GLN A 116 -3.00 3.75 13.45
N LYS A 117 -1.68 3.97 13.58
CA LYS A 117 -1.03 5.21 13.14
C LYS A 117 -1.14 5.42 11.63
N VAL A 118 -0.98 4.35 10.84
CA VAL A 118 -1.14 4.42 9.38
C VAL A 118 -2.58 4.75 9.01
N PHE A 119 -3.58 4.13 9.64
CA PHE A 119 -4.99 4.42 9.39
C PHE A 119 -5.37 5.85 9.80
N GLU A 120 -4.80 6.38 10.87
CA GLU A 120 -4.97 7.78 11.23
C GLU A 120 -4.47 8.73 10.12
N GLN A 121 -3.30 8.44 9.54
CA GLN A 121 -2.78 9.23 8.43
C GLN A 121 -3.60 9.05 7.15
N ILE A 122 -4.04 7.84 6.84
CA ILE A 122 -4.94 7.56 5.71
C ILE A 122 -6.22 8.38 5.87
N GLU A 123 -6.83 8.36 7.04
CA GLU A 123 -8.08 9.06 7.32
C GLU A 123 -7.96 10.58 7.13
N LYS A 124 -6.80 11.15 7.45
CA LYS A 124 -6.52 12.58 7.28
C LYS A 124 -6.51 13.02 5.81
N TYR A 125 -6.05 12.17 4.88
CA TYR A 125 -5.81 12.57 3.49
C TYR A 125 -6.78 11.95 2.48
N ARG A 126 -7.40 10.80 2.79
CA ARG A 126 -8.33 10.14 1.88
C ARG A 126 -9.59 10.98 1.63
N LYS A 127 -10.25 10.78 0.51
CA LYS A 127 -11.61 11.29 0.29
C LYS A 127 -12.62 10.43 1.05
N PRO A 128 -13.73 11.01 1.53
CA PRO A 128 -14.88 10.24 2.02
C PRO A 128 -15.33 9.22 0.98
N GLY A 129 -15.68 8.02 1.42
CA GLY A 129 -16.13 6.96 0.54
C GLY A 129 -15.02 6.18 -0.18
N THR A 130 -13.73 6.55 -0.03
CA THR A 130 -12.60 5.78 -0.56
C THR A 130 -12.54 4.41 0.12
N LEU A 131 -12.39 3.35 -0.67
CA LEU A 131 -12.20 2.00 -0.15
C LEU A 131 -10.87 1.89 0.58
N ILE A 132 -10.88 1.31 1.77
CA ILE A 132 -9.68 1.08 2.58
C ILE A 132 -9.63 -0.38 2.96
N THR A 133 -8.49 -1.02 2.79
CA THR A 133 -8.33 -2.41 3.26
C THR A 133 -6.97 -2.61 3.93
N SER A 134 -6.92 -3.61 4.81
CA SER A 134 -5.67 -4.12 5.38
C SER A 134 -5.37 -5.52 4.83
N ASN A 135 -4.12 -5.79 4.54
CA ASN A 135 -3.65 -7.13 4.17
C ASN A 135 -3.22 -7.95 5.39
N THR A 136 -3.81 -7.69 6.54
CA THR A 136 -3.54 -8.44 7.79
C THR A 136 -3.97 -9.89 7.66
N SER A 137 -3.23 -10.79 8.32
CA SER A 137 -3.60 -12.21 8.41
C SER A 137 -4.32 -12.56 9.71
N GLY A 138 -4.21 -11.73 10.76
CA GLY A 138 -4.68 -12.14 12.08
C GLY A 138 -5.15 -11.02 13.02
N ILE A 139 -4.94 -9.75 12.71
CA ILE A 139 -5.38 -8.66 13.58
C ILE A 139 -6.88 -8.42 13.38
N PRO A 140 -7.72 -8.56 14.44
CA PRO A 140 -9.15 -8.36 14.34
C PRO A 140 -9.52 -6.94 13.89
N ILE A 141 -10.47 -6.85 12.95
CA ILE A 141 -10.94 -5.58 12.35
C ILE A 141 -11.39 -4.58 13.42
N ARG A 142 -12.06 -5.05 14.50
CA ARG A 142 -12.53 -4.17 15.58
C ARG A 142 -11.41 -3.31 16.19
N PHE A 143 -10.20 -3.86 16.33
CA PHE A 143 -9.07 -3.12 16.89
C PHE A 143 -8.47 -2.13 15.89
N MET A 144 -8.52 -2.44 14.61
CA MET A 144 -8.07 -1.53 13.54
C MET A 144 -9.05 -0.37 13.35
N ASN A 145 -10.34 -0.61 13.59
CA ASN A 145 -11.41 0.39 13.47
C ASN A 145 -11.57 1.28 14.72
N GLU A 146 -10.87 0.96 15.81
CA GLU A 146 -10.98 1.73 17.06
C GLU A 146 -10.57 3.18 16.85
N GLY A 147 -11.43 4.13 17.27
CA GLY A 147 -11.20 5.56 17.10
C GLY A 147 -11.35 6.09 15.67
N ARG A 148 -11.74 5.27 14.70
CA ARG A 148 -11.95 5.70 13.31
C ARG A 148 -13.36 6.27 13.11
N SER A 149 -13.50 7.19 12.14
CA SER A 149 -14.80 7.77 11.79
C SER A 149 -15.76 6.71 11.26
N GLU A 150 -17.05 7.02 11.29
CA GLU A 150 -18.10 6.15 10.74
C GLU A 150 -17.84 5.89 9.25
N ASP A 151 -17.50 6.92 8.46
CA ASP A 151 -17.21 6.75 7.03
C ASP A 151 -16.01 5.83 6.80
N PHE A 152 -14.97 5.90 7.65
CA PHE A 152 -13.85 4.96 7.57
C PHE A 152 -14.34 3.52 7.77
N ARG A 153 -15.04 3.25 8.87
CA ARG A 153 -15.51 1.90 9.22
C ARG A 153 -16.46 1.32 8.18
N GLN A 154 -17.32 2.17 7.58
CA GLN A 154 -18.24 1.79 6.50
C GLN A 154 -17.55 1.40 5.21
N HIS A 155 -16.31 1.85 4.99
CA HIS A 155 -15.53 1.59 3.78
C HIS A 155 -14.27 0.75 4.03
N PHE A 156 -14.19 0.10 5.22
CA PHE A 156 -13.05 -0.70 5.64
C PHE A 156 -13.35 -2.20 5.64
N ALA A 157 -12.44 -2.97 5.03
CA ALA A 157 -12.44 -4.43 5.05
C ALA A 157 -11.01 -4.98 5.19
N VAL A 158 -10.87 -6.25 5.44
CA VAL A 158 -9.61 -6.97 5.20
C VAL A 158 -9.65 -7.57 3.80
N THR A 159 -8.56 -7.39 3.05
CA THR A 159 -8.33 -8.06 1.76
C THR A 159 -7.00 -8.79 1.84
N HIS A 160 -7.06 -10.10 2.01
CA HIS A 160 -5.89 -10.91 2.24
C HIS A 160 -5.43 -11.57 0.94
N PHE A 161 -4.33 -11.03 0.40
CA PHE A 161 -3.60 -11.61 -0.72
C PHE A 161 -2.62 -12.67 -0.21
N PHE A 162 -2.48 -13.75 -0.94
CA PHE A 162 -1.52 -14.81 -0.63
C PHE A 162 -0.23 -14.63 -1.44
N ASN A 163 0.89 -15.05 -0.85
CA ASN A 163 2.21 -14.92 -1.47
C ASN A 163 2.53 -16.13 -2.38
N PRO A 164 2.90 -15.94 -3.64
CA PRO A 164 3.01 -14.68 -4.38
C PRO A 164 1.65 -14.22 -4.96
N PRO A 165 1.29 -12.91 -4.87
CA PRO A 165 -0.04 -12.42 -5.27
C PRO A 165 -0.41 -12.70 -6.74
N ARG A 166 0.59 -12.79 -7.63
CA ARG A 166 0.37 -13.10 -9.05
C ARG A 166 -0.08 -14.54 -9.28
N TYR A 167 0.40 -15.47 -8.48
CA TYR A 167 0.31 -16.92 -8.76
C TYR A 167 -0.76 -17.61 -7.92
N LEU A 168 -0.97 -17.17 -6.69
CA LEU A 168 -2.02 -17.71 -5.84
C LEU A 168 -3.35 -17.06 -6.17
N LYS A 169 -4.32 -17.89 -6.55
CA LYS A 169 -5.66 -17.45 -6.97
C LYS A 169 -6.61 -17.17 -5.81
N LEU A 170 -6.22 -17.54 -4.58
CA LEU A 170 -7.02 -17.30 -3.40
C LEU A 170 -6.89 -15.82 -3.01
N PHE A 171 -8.02 -15.17 -2.79
CA PHE A 171 -8.15 -13.83 -2.30
C PHE A 171 -9.29 -13.80 -1.29
N GLU A 172 -9.00 -13.49 -0.04
CA GLU A 172 -10.00 -13.42 1.00
C GLU A 172 -10.46 -11.98 1.19
N VAL A 173 -11.77 -11.80 1.33
CA VAL A 173 -12.39 -10.52 1.67
C VAL A 173 -13.19 -10.70 2.95
N VAL A 174 -12.81 -9.97 4.00
CA VAL A 174 -13.46 -10.03 5.30
C VAL A 174 -13.99 -8.63 5.65
N PRO A 175 -15.32 -8.41 5.56
CA PRO A 175 -15.92 -7.14 5.92
C PRO A 175 -15.87 -6.91 7.44
N GLY A 176 -15.74 -5.65 7.85
CA GLY A 176 -15.97 -5.24 9.23
C GLY A 176 -17.47 -5.21 9.55
N PRO A 177 -17.85 -5.13 10.84
CA PRO A 177 -19.25 -5.12 11.25
C PRO A 177 -20.04 -3.91 10.71
N ASP A 178 -19.36 -2.79 10.48
CA ASP A 178 -19.96 -1.55 9.95
C ASP A 178 -19.82 -1.43 8.43
N CYS A 179 -19.14 -2.40 7.77
CA CYS A 179 -18.81 -2.33 6.36
C CYS A 179 -20.08 -2.36 5.50
N LYS A 180 -20.18 -1.42 4.56
CA LYS A 180 -21.29 -1.41 3.60
C LYS A 180 -21.22 -2.59 2.64
N THR A 181 -22.36 -3.18 2.31
CA THR A 181 -22.46 -4.30 1.36
C THR A 181 -21.86 -3.98 -0.01
N GLU A 182 -21.88 -2.72 -0.44
CA GLU A 182 -21.32 -2.27 -1.72
C GLU A 182 -19.78 -2.25 -1.76
N VAL A 183 -19.12 -2.47 -0.61
CA VAL A 183 -17.66 -2.52 -0.46
C VAL A 183 -17.13 -3.93 -0.72
N VAL A 184 -17.95 -4.93 -0.52
CA VAL A 184 -17.68 -6.37 -0.67
C VAL A 184 -18.44 -6.93 -1.88
#